data_714546943592116bf75255ee553cc778
#
_entry.id   714546943592116bf75255ee553cc778
#
_cell.length_a   1.000
_cell.length_b   1.000
_cell.length_c   1.000
_cell.angle_alpha   90.00
_cell.angle_beta   90.00
_cell.angle_gamma   90.00
#
_symmetry.space_group_name_H-M   'P 1'
#
loop_
_entity.id
_entity.type
_entity.pdbx_description
1 polymer ?
#
loop_
_entity_poly.entity_id
_entity_poly.type
_entity_poly.pdbx_seq_one_letter_code
_entity_poly.pdbx_strand_id
1 'polypeptide(L)'
;MSTGTENPRVDLRSDTVTQPTAAMRAAMFEAPLGDDVFGGDPSVNALQDKIAGLLGFEAALFVPTGTQSNLCAILAHCGRGDEYIVGQQQHCYRWEGGGAAVLGSVQPQPIDHAQDGSLPLARIAAEIKPDDAHFARTRLLALENTLGGKRLPFDYVQAATQLAADKGLQRHLDGARLFNAATAQAEAEGTDVYAEARRIAQCFDSVSVCFSKGLGAPVGSALCGSPEFIARAHRIRKMAGGGMRQAGLLAAAASYALDHHVRRLSEDHALARQLAEGLAGIDALRVEPPQSNIVFVDLQGEAAERGAALLAHLQAQGILATGLYRLRFATHLDVDAAGIERAVAAIRAFFHA
;
A
#
# COMPACT_ATOMS: atom_id res chain seq x y z
N MET A 1 21.65 -34.55 20.09
CA MET A 1 21.15 -33.74 18.99
C MET A 1 19.65 -33.75 19.08
N SER A 2 19.06 -32.70 19.65
CA SER A 2 17.60 -32.55 19.80
C SER A 2 17.03 -32.13 18.44
N THR A 3 16.35 -33.04 17.76
CA THR A 3 15.51 -32.75 16.61
C THR A 3 14.17 -32.17 17.11
N GLY A 4 14.25 -31.02 17.77
CA GLY A 4 13.06 -30.22 18.00
C GLY A 4 12.59 -29.74 16.63
N THR A 5 11.46 -30.24 16.16
CA THR A 5 10.72 -29.64 15.04
C THR A 5 10.30 -28.25 15.51
N GLU A 6 11.16 -27.24 15.23
CA GLU A 6 10.73 -25.85 15.39
C GLU A 6 9.50 -25.66 14.53
N ASN A 7 8.38 -25.33 15.15
CA ASN A 7 7.18 -24.97 14.42
C ASN A 7 7.53 -23.80 13.45
N PRO A 8 7.14 -23.87 12.17
CA PRO A 8 7.44 -22.82 11.22
C PRO A 8 6.93 -21.47 11.77
N ARG A 9 7.75 -20.45 11.62
CA ARG A 9 7.43 -19.07 12.07
C ARG A 9 6.22 -18.53 11.32
N VAL A 10 5.25 -17.94 12.05
CA VAL A 10 4.10 -17.25 11.48
C VAL A 10 4.32 -15.75 11.66
N ASP A 11 4.61 -15.03 10.59
CA ASP A 11 4.91 -13.60 10.65
C ASP A 11 3.72 -12.76 10.13
N LEU A 12 2.93 -12.24 11.03
CA LEU A 12 1.73 -11.43 10.75
C LEU A 12 1.97 -9.92 10.94
N ARG A 13 3.24 -9.48 11.04
CA ARG A 13 3.56 -8.07 11.28
C ARG A 13 3.15 -7.15 10.12
N SER A 14 3.40 -7.59 8.90
CA SER A 14 3.14 -6.82 7.67
C SER A 14 3.28 -7.73 6.45
N ASP A 15 2.54 -7.43 5.38
CA ASP A 15 2.76 -8.04 4.06
C ASP A 15 4.10 -7.63 3.40
N THR A 16 4.82 -6.67 3.98
CA THR A 16 6.18 -6.29 3.56
C THR A 16 7.27 -7.29 3.96
N VAL A 17 6.95 -8.28 4.81
CA VAL A 17 7.88 -9.35 5.19
C VAL A 17 7.88 -10.52 4.21
N THR A 18 6.96 -10.50 3.24
CA THR A 18 6.80 -11.54 2.21
C THR A 18 8.09 -11.81 1.46
N GLN A 19 8.42 -13.10 1.30
CA GLN A 19 9.62 -13.51 0.58
C GLN A 19 9.32 -13.83 -0.89
N PRO A 20 10.22 -13.52 -1.82
CA PRO A 20 10.03 -13.91 -3.22
C PRO A 20 10.02 -15.44 -3.36
N THR A 21 9.01 -15.95 -4.08
CA THR A 21 8.88 -17.41 -4.36
C THR A 21 10.06 -17.94 -5.17
N ALA A 22 10.24 -19.25 -5.18
CA ALA A 22 11.28 -19.89 -6.00
C ALA A 22 11.15 -19.55 -7.49
N ALA A 23 9.93 -19.53 -8.02
CA ALA A 23 9.66 -19.16 -9.42
C ALA A 23 9.94 -17.68 -9.69
N MET A 24 9.60 -16.79 -8.76
CA MET A 24 9.96 -15.37 -8.87
C MET A 24 11.48 -15.18 -8.85
N ARG A 25 12.21 -15.90 -7.98
CA ARG A 25 13.69 -15.85 -7.94
C ARG A 25 14.30 -16.34 -9.26
N ALA A 26 13.75 -17.41 -9.86
CA ALA A 26 14.18 -17.86 -11.17
C ALA A 26 13.98 -16.80 -12.25
N ALA A 27 12.79 -16.17 -12.30
CA ALA A 27 12.51 -15.05 -13.20
C ALA A 27 13.48 -13.87 -13.02
N MET A 28 13.85 -13.55 -11.77
CA MET A 28 14.86 -12.53 -11.47
C MET A 28 16.23 -12.91 -12.04
N PHE A 29 16.63 -14.18 -11.85
CA PHE A 29 17.95 -14.64 -12.27
C PHE A 29 18.10 -14.71 -13.79
N GLU A 30 17.02 -15.02 -14.50
CA GLU A 30 16.99 -15.14 -15.97
C GLU A 30 16.69 -13.81 -16.69
N ALA A 31 16.45 -12.73 -15.95
CA ALA A 31 16.05 -11.44 -16.52
C ALA A 31 17.13 -10.86 -17.45
N PRO A 32 16.79 -10.43 -18.66
CA PRO A 32 17.70 -9.66 -19.48
C PRO A 32 17.95 -8.28 -18.84
N LEU A 33 19.21 -7.89 -18.75
CA LEU A 33 19.66 -6.70 -18.06
C LEU A 33 20.26 -5.65 -18.98
N GLY A 34 20.17 -4.41 -18.57
CA GLY A 34 20.81 -3.25 -19.19
C GLY A 34 20.94 -2.11 -18.19
N ASP A 35 21.40 -0.95 -18.61
CA ASP A 35 21.50 0.21 -17.72
C ASP A 35 20.23 1.06 -17.82
N ASP A 36 19.41 1.05 -16.75
CA ASP A 36 18.16 1.82 -16.65
C ASP A 36 18.39 3.35 -16.75
N VAL A 37 19.56 3.83 -16.34
CA VAL A 37 19.88 5.28 -16.42
C VAL A 37 19.98 5.75 -17.87
N PHE A 38 20.36 4.86 -18.79
CA PHE A 38 20.36 5.12 -20.22
C PHE A 38 19.05 4.67 -20.90
N GLY A 39 18.05 4.20 -20.14
CA GLY A 39 16.84 3.61 -20.71
C GLY A 39 17.07 2.28 -21.42
N GLY A 40 18.21 1.64 -21.15
CA GLY A 40 18.65 0.43 -21.85
C GLY A 40 18.33 -0.89 -21.14
N ASP A 41 17.66 -0.88 -19.99
CA ASP A 41 17.28 -2.11 -19.29
C ASP A 41 15.95 -2.66 -19.83
N PRO A 42 15.96 -3.79 -20.56
CA PRO A 42 14.76 -4.29 -21.23
C PRO A 42 13.69 -4.77 -20.25
N SER A 43 14.10 -5.33 -19.10
CA SER A 43 13.14 -5.81 -18.09
C SER A 43 12.46 -4.66 -17.35
N VAL A 44 13.17 -3.55 -17.10
CA VAL A 44 12.56 -2.33 -16.55
C VAL A 44 11.57 -1.74 -17.54
N ASN A 45 11.96 -1.59 -18.80
CA ASN A 45 11.08 -1.05 -19.83
C ASN A 45 9.81 -1.89 -19.99
N ALA A 46 9.94 -3.23 -20.07
CA ALA A 46 8.81 -4.14 -20.17
C ALA A 46 7.86 -4.06 -18.95
N LEU A 47 8.40 -3.93 -17.73
CA LEU A 47 7.58 -3.73 -16.54
C LEU A 47 6.82 -2.40 -16.59
N GLN A 48 7.50 -1.32 -16.98
CA GLN A 48 6.87 0.01 -17.07
C GLN A 48 5.73 0.02 -18.09
N ASP A 49 5.96 -0.55 -19.28
CA ASP A 49 4.93 -0.68 -20.30
C ASP A 49 3.76 -1.57 -19.82
N LYS A 50 4.06 -2.68 -19.14
CA LYS A 50 3.05 -3.61 -18.60
C LYS A 50 2.15 -2.92 -17.59
N ILE A 51 2.71 -2.28 -16.56
CA ILE A 51 1.89 -1.68 -15.49
C ILE A 51 1.13 -0.45 -15.99
N ALA A 52 1.72 0.36 -16.85
CA ALA A 52 1.02 1.47 -17.50
C ALA A 52 -0.17 0.94 -18.31
N GLY A 53 0.03 -0.05 -19.16
CA GLY A 53 -1.02 -0.69 -19.95
C GLY A 53 -2.10 -1.35 -19.11
N LEU A 54 -1.76 -2.03 -18.02
CA LEU A 54 -2.73 -2.63 -17.07
C LEU A 54 -3.64 -1.58 -16.45
N LEU A 55 -3.09 -0.47 -16.00
CA LEU A 55 -3.85 0.59 -15.33
C LEU A 55 -4.44 1.64 -16.28
N GLY A 56 -4.12 1.56 -17.57
CA GLY A 56 -4.64 2.46 -18.60
C GLY A 56 -3.93 3.82 -18.64
N PHE A 57 -2.69 3.90 -18.20
CA PHE A 57 -1.82 5.06 -18.36
C PHE A 57 -0.91 4.93 -19.59
N GLU A 58 -0.36 6.05 -20.03
CA GLU A 58 0.54 6.10 -21.18
C GLU A 58 2.00 5.81 -20.81
N ALA A 59 2.37 6.05 -19.52
CA ALA A 59 3.74 5.85 -19.06
C ALA A 59 3.80 5.43 -17.59
N ALA A 60 4.90 4.77 -17.21
CA ALA A 60 5.22 4.47 -15.83
C ALA A 60 6.72 4.63 -15.57
N LEU A 61 7.07 4.75 -14.28
CA LEU A 61 8.43 4.86 -13.80
C LEU A 61 8.65 3.84 -12.68
N PHE A 62 9.58 2.91 -12.86
CA PHE A 62 10.01 1.99 -11.81
C PHE A 62 10.90 2.72 -10.80
N VAL A 63 10.60 2.55 -9.52
CA VAL A 63 11.30 3.16 -8.39
C VAL A 63 11.58 2.13 -7.30
N PRO A 64 12.63 2.30 -6.47
CA PRO A 64 13.01 1.33 -5.45
C PRO A 64 11.95 1.13 -4.36
N THR A 65 11.17 2.15 -4.01
CA THR A 65 10.23 2.10 -2.88
C THR A 65 8.96 2.90 -3.14
N GLY A 66 7.85 2.54 -2.46
CA GLY A 66 6.62 3.32 -2.47
C GLY A 66 6.80 4.74 -1.93
N THR A 67 7.62 4.91 -0.89
CA THR A 67 7.97 6.23 -0.35
C THR A 67 8.59 7.13 -1.42
N GLN A 68 9.53 6.60 -2.21
CA GLN A 68 10.10 7.38 -3.30
C GLN A 68 9.10 7.62 -4.43
N SER A 69 8.20 6.68 -4.69
CA SER A 69 7.12 6.84 -5.66
C SER A 69 6.22 8.03 -5.31
N ASN A 70 5.72 8.07 -4.06
CA ASN A 70 4.89 9.17 -3.56
C ASN A 70 5.66 10.50 -3.54
N LEU A 71 6.91 10.49 -3.10
CA LEU A 71 7.75 11.69 -3.14
C LEU A 71 7.89 12.23 -4.57
N CYS A 72 8.22 11.37 -5.54
CA CYS A 72 8.31 11.75 -6.94
C CYS A 72 6.97 12.29 -7.47
N ALA A 73 5.87 11.68 -7.07
CA ALA A 73 4.53 12.12 -7.49
C ALA A 73 4.21 13.50 -6.95
N ILE A 74 4.35 13.71 -5.64
CA ILE A 74 4.02 15.00 -5.01
C ILE A 74 4.88 16.11 -5.60
N LEU A 75 6.18 15.89 -5.75
CA LEU A 75 7.11 16.88 -6.29
C LEU A 75 6.93 17.11 -7.80
N ALA A 76 6.36 16.14 -8.54
CA ALA A 76 6.04 16.32 -9.96
C ALA A 76 4.73 17.08 -10.18
N HIS A 77 3.79 17.01 -9.23
CA HIS A 77 2.53 17.76 -9.27
C HIS A 77 2.64 19.15 -8.66
N CYS A 78 3.49 19.31 -7.63
CA CYS A 78 3.60 20.51 -6.83
C CYS A 78 4.97 21.16 -6.98
N GLY A 79 5.00 22.48 -7.00
CA GLY A 79 6.20 23.27 -6.90
C GLY A 79 6.51 23.71 -5.47
N ARG A 80 7.66 24.36 -5.28
CA ARG A 80 8.03 24.95 -4.00
C ARG A 80 7.02 25.98 -3.53
N GLY A 81 6.49 25.83 -2.31
CA GLY A 81 5.46 26.71 -1.74
C GLY A 81 4.03 26.35 -2.12
N ASP A 82 3.81 25.32 -2.95
CA ASP A 82 2.50 24.76 -3.19
C ASP A 82 2.05 23.87 -2.00
N GLU A 83 0.78 23.51 -1.99
CA GLU A 83 0.12 22.71 -0.96
C GLU A 83 -0.55 21.48 -1.58
N TYR A 84 -0.55 20.35 -0.84
CA TYR A 84 -1.36 19.19 -1.17
C TYR A 84 -2.29 18.80 -0.02
N ILE A 85 -3.55 18.52 -0.34
CA ILE A 85 -4.54 17.99 0.61
C ILE A 85 -4.31 16.49 0.75
N VAL A 86 -4.29 16.00 2.01
CA VAL A 86 -3.96 14.63 2.34
C VAL A 86 -4.68 14.19 3.62
N GLY A 87 -4.90 12.91 3.80
CA GLY A 87 -5.48 12.39 5.05
C GLY A 87 -4.44 12.27 6.16
N GLN A 88 -4.87 12.56 7.40
CA GLN A 88 -4.06 12.56 8.62
C GLN A 88 -3.34 11.22 8.87
N GLN A 89 -3.91 10.09 8.39
CA GLN A 89 -3.34 8.75 8.58
C GLN A 89 -2.67 8.20 7.31
N GLN A 90 -2.71 8.94 6.19
CA GLN A 90 -2.11 8.48 4.94
C GLN A 90 -0.59 8.38 5.04
N HIS A 91 -0.03 7.38 4.31
CA HIS A 91 1.38 7.04 4.39
C HIS A 91 2.29 8.19 3.97
N CYS A 92 1.98 8.87 2.85
CA CYS A 92 2.77 9.97 2.31
C CYS A 92 2.83 11.22 3.22
N TYR A 93 1.91 11.35 4.18
CA TYR A 93 1.95 12.38 5.20
C TYR A 93 2.65 11.91 6.48
N ARG A 94 2.23 10.75 7.01
CA ARG A 94 2.57 10.35 8.38
C ARG A 94 3.85 9.50 8.48
N TRP A 95 4.19 8.72 7.43
CA TRP A 95 5.15 7.63 7.51
C TRP A 95 6.35 7.76 6.56
N GLU A 96 6.50 8.91 5.90
CA GLU A 96 7.57 9.16 4.92
C GLU A 96 8.57 10.25 5.37
N GLY A 97 8.72 10.40 6.70
CA GLY A 97 9.72 11.31 7.28
C GLY A 97 9.53 12.79 6.92
N GLY A 98 8.32 13.18 6.51
CA GLY A 98 8.04 14.55 6.06
C GLY A 98 8.71 14.90 4.73
N GLY A 99 9.03 13.90 3.89
CA GLY A 99 9.83 14.07 2.67
C GLY A 99 9.30 15.13 1.71
N ALA A 100 7.98 15.23 1.52
CA ALA A 100 7.36 16.25 0.67
C ALA A 100 7.69 17.68 1.14
N ALA A 101 7.63 17.92 2.45
CA ALA A 101 7.96 19.23 3.04
C ALA A 101 9.48 19.50 3.01
N VAL A 102 10.29 18.51 3.43
CA VAL A 102 11.74 18.69 3.59
C VAL A 102 12.46 18.78 2.23
N LEU A 103 12.15 17.88 1.30
CA LEU A 103 12.85 17.81 0.01
C LEU A 103 12.17 18.63 -1.08
N GLY A 104 10.82 18.72 -1.05
CA GLY A 104 10.04 19.43 -2.05
C GLY A 104 9.63 20.83 -1.68
N SER A 105 9.72 21.21 -0.40
CA SER A 105 9.15 22.46 0.13
C SER A 105 7.64 22.57 -0.20
N VAL A 106 6.93 21.44 -0.20
CA VAL A 106 5.49 21.34 -0.44
C VAL A 106 4.78 21.22 0.90
N GLN A 107 3.81 22.11 1.16
CA GLN A 107 3.08 22.12 2.42
C GLN A 107 2.03 21.00 2.42
N PRO A 108 1.97 20.12 3.44
CA PRO A 108 0.82 19.24 3.61
C PRO A 108 -0.36 19.99 4.27
N GLN A 109 -1.57 19.73 3.78
CA GLN A 109 -2.82 20.10 4.44
C GLN A 109 -3.55 18.83 4.86
N PRO A 110 -3.31 18.34 6.09
CA PRO A 110 -3.93 17.10 6.55
C PRO A 110 -5.38 17.31 6.95
N ILE A 111 -6.24 16.33 6.62
CA ILE A 111 -7.65 16.25 6.99
C ILE A 111 -7.90 14.95 7.75
N ASP A 112 -8.74 15.00 8.79
CA ASP A 112 -9.17 13.81 9.50
C ASP A 112 -10.05 12.90 8.63
N HIS A 113 -9.81 11.59 8.75
CA HIS A 113 -10.60 10.59 8.06
C HIS A 113 -11.98 10.37 8.70
N ALA A 114 -12.97 10.08 7.88
CA ALA A 114 -14.20 9.45 8.32
C ALA A 114 -13.95 7.98 8.75
N GLN A 115 -14.95 7.36 9.36
CA GLN A 115 -14.82 6.00 9.90
C GLN A 115 -14.52 4.94 8.82
N ASP A 116 -14.98 5.17 7.60
CA ASP A 116 -14.73 4.31 6.43
C ASP A 116 -13.37 4.51 5.76
N GLY A 117 -12.56 5.45 6.25
CA GLY A 117 -11.26 5.81 5.72
C GLY A 117 -11.29 6.92 4.66
N SER A 118 -12.47 7.39 4.26
CA SER A 118 -12.61 8.50 3.32
C SER A 118 -12.25 9.85 3.96
N LEU A 119 -11.98 10.86 3.13
CA LEU A 119 -11.89 12.26 3.55
C LEU A 119 -13.24 12.93 3.28
N PRO A 120 -13.88 13.57 4.27
CA PRO A 120 -15.18 14.23 4.04
C PRO A 120 -15.09 15.26 2.91
N LEU A 121 -15.92 15.13 1.85
CA LEU A 121 -15.88 16.01 0.67
C LEU A 121 -16.00 17.49 1.02
N ALA A 122 -16.85 17.82 1.99
CA ALA A 122 -17.01 19.20 2.47
C ALA A 122 -15.71 19.74 3.10
N ARG A 123 -14.92 18.87 3.77
CA ARG A 123 -13.63 19.26 4.33
C ARG A 123 -12.59 19.45 3.23
N ILE A 124 -12.55 18.55 2.22
CA ILE A 124 -11.68 18.74 1.05
C ILE A 124 -11.98 20.10 0.41
N ALA A 125 -13.25 20.41 0.15
CA ALA A 125 -13.64 21.67 -0.47
C ALA A 125 -13.27 22.91 0.37
N ALA A 126 -13.41 22.81 1.70
CA ALA A 126 -13.12 23.92 2.62
C ALA A 126 -11.62 24.20 2.78
N GLU A 127 -10.76 23.19 2.56
CA GLU A 127 -9.31 23.34 2.67
C GLU A 127 -8.65 23.85 1.38
N ILE A 128 -9.36 23.94 0.27
CA ILE A 128 -8.84 24.54 -0.97
C ILE A 128 -8.71 26.04 -0.77
N LYS A 129 -7.48 26.55 -0.78
CA LYS A 129 -7.18 27.96 -0.51
C LYS A 129 -7.53 28.85 -1.70
N PRO A 130 -7.96 30.10 -1.47
CA PRO A 130 -8.10 31.10 -2.53
C PRO A 130 -6.73 31.45 -3.13
N ASP A 131 -6.72 31.97 -4.36
CA ASP A 131 -5.50 32.52 -4.97
C ASP A 131 -5.18 33.90 -4.37
N ASP A 132 -4.53 33.89 -3.20
CA ASP A 132 -4.18 35.07 -2.42
C ASP A 132 -2.79 34.87 -1.81
N ALA A 133 -1.99 35.93 -1.75
CA ALA A 133 -0.59 35.91 -1.29
C ALA A 133 -0.40 35.41 0.16
N HIS A 134 -1.46 35.37 0.96
CA HIS A 134 -1.40 34.87 2.35
C HIS A 134 -1.42 33.34 2.45
N PHE A 135 -1.71 32.63 1.37
CA PHE A 135 -1.89 31.18 1.39
C PHE A 135 -0.89 30.45 0.49
N ALA A 136 -0.52 29.24 0.88
CA ALA A 136 0.08 28.29 -0.05
C ALA A 136 -0.96 27.92 -1.12
N ARG A 137 -0.50 27.69 -2.34
CA ARG A 137 -1.40 27.35 -3.45
C ARG A 137 -1.74 25.87 -3.43
N THR A 138 -3.01 25.54 -3.18
CA THR A 138 -3.48 24.15 -3.22
C THR A 138 -3.41 23.60 -4.65
N ARG A 139 -2.65 22.53 -4.89
CA ARG A 139 -2.41 21.96 -6.22
C ARG A 139 -2.84 20.52 -6.37
N LEU A 140 -2.87 19.76 -5.29
CA LEU A 140 -3.00 18.31 -5.35
C LEU A 140 -3.95 17.80 -4.28
N LEU A 141 -4.82 16.87 -4.66
CA LEU A 141 -5.51 15.96 -3.74
C LEU A 141 -4.81 14.61 -3.79
N ALA A 142 -4.28 14.15 -2.65
CA ALA A 142 -3.72 12.82 -2.49
C ALA A 142 -4.68 11.92 -1.70
N LEU A 143 -5.03 10.77 -2.25
CA LEU A 143 -5.80 9.73 -1.56
C LEU A 143 -4.95 8.47 -1.42
N GLU A 144 -5.34 7.57 -0.50
CA GLU A 144 -4.69 6.27 -0.29
C GLU A 144 -5.74 5.15 -0.33
N ASN A 145 -5.48 4.09 -1.10
CA ASN A 145 -6.35 2.92 -1.19
C ASN A 145 -5.49 1.63 -1.33
N THR A 146 -5.52 0.70 -0.34
CA THR A 146 -6.36 0.70 0.87
C THR A 146 -5.73 1.55 1.98
N LEU A 147 -6.55 2.29 2.73
CA LEU A 147 -6.09 2.98 3.93
C LEU A 147 -6.16 2.03 5.13
N GLY A 148 -5.01 1.59 5.65
CA GLY A 148 -4.99 0.65 6.77
C GLY A 148 -5.78 -0.64 6.50
N GLY A 149 -5.83 -1.11 5.26
CA GLY A 149 -6.60 -2.28 4.84
C GLY A 149 -8.08 -1.99 4.50
N LYS A 150 -8.58 -0.79 4.73
CA LYS A 150 -9.93 -0.35 4.33
C LYS A 150 -9.94 0.07 2.86
N ARG A 151 -10.87 -0.48 2.12
CA ARG A 151 -11.15 -0.08 0.74
C ARG A 151 -11.98 1.20 0.74
N LEU A 152 -11.55 2.22 0.03
CA LEU A 152 -12.39 3.38 -0.24
C LEU A 152 -13.59 2.99 -1.11
N PRO A 153 -14.82 3.40 -0.76
CA PRO A 153 -15.98 3.18 -1.63
C PRO A 153 -15.74 3.83 -3.00
N PHE A 154 -16.06 3.09 -4.09
CA PHE A 154 -15.76 3.59 -5.44
C PHE A 154 -16.50 4.90 -5.76
N ASP A 155 -17.78 5.01 -5.37
CA ASP A 155 -18.57 6.24 -5.57
C ASP A 155 -17.94 7.44 -4.87
N TYR A 156 -17.34 7.22 -3.69
CA TYR A 156 -16.57 8.25 -3.01
C TYR A 156 -15.31 8.62 -3.79
N VAL A 157 -14.58 7.64 -4.32
CA VAL A 157 -13.39 7.91 -5.14
C VAL A 157 -13.76 8.79 -6.33
N GLN A 158 -14.84 8.46 -7.03
CA GLN A 158 -15.34 9.29 -8.15
C GLN A 158 -15.72 10.69 -7.70
N ALA A 159 -16.47 10.83 -6.61
CA ALA A 159 -16.93 12.13 -6.12
C ALA A 159 -15.76 13.02 -5.67
N ALA A 160 -14.77 12.45 -4.95
CA ALA A 160 -13.61 13.20 -4.46
C ALA A 160 -12.68 13.64 -5.61
N THR A 161 -12.44 12.76 -6.57
CA THR A 161 -11.61 13.08 -7.74
C THR A 161 -12.31 14.06 -8.69
N GLN A 162 -13.64 13.97 -8.84
CA GLN A 162 -14.41 14.96 -9.61
C GLN A 162 -14.37 16.33 -8.93
N LEU A 163 -14.59 16.40 -7.60
CA LEU A 163 -14.46 17.65 -6.83
C LEU A 163 -13.08 18.29 -7.04
N ALA A 164 -12.01 17.49 -6.97
CA ALA A 164 -10.65 17.99 -7.20
C ALA A 164 -10.48 18.53 -8.63
N ALA A 165 -10.96 17.81 -9.63
CA ALA A 165 -10.93 18.24 -11.04
C ALA A 165 -11.69 19.54 -11.28
N ASP A 166 -12.90 19.66 -10.73
CA ASP A 166 -13.74 20.89 -10.84
C ASP A 166 -13.07 22.11 -10.20
N LYS A 167 -12.17 21.88 -9.24
CA LYS A 167 -11.36 22.90 -8.57
C LYS A 167 -9.97 23.10 -9.18
N GLY A 168 -9.65 22.41 -10.28
CA GLY A 168 -8.37 22.54 -10.97
C GLY A 168 -7.19 21.89 -10.23
N LEU A 169 -7.46 20.99 -9.28
CA LEU A 169 -6.43 20.24 -8.57
C LEU A 169 -6.00 19.00 -9.36
N GLN A 170 -4.74 18.65 -9.26
CA GLN A 170 -4.24 17.34 -9.66
C GLN A 170 -4.68 16.26 -8.66
N ARG A 171 -4.71 14.99 -9.08
CA ARG A 171 -5.19 13.85 -8.28
C ARG A 171 -4.14 12.76 -8.26
N HIS A 172 -3.65 12.43 -7.07
CA HIS A 172 -2.70 11.34 -6.87
C HIS A 172 -3.29 10.24 -6.00
N LEU A 173 -3.09 8.98 -6.39
CA LEU A 173 -3.42 7.83 -5.56
C LEU A 173 -2.14 7.17 -5.03
N ASP A 174 -1.96 7.16 -3.71
CA ASP A 174 -1.13 6.15 -3.08
C ASP A 174 -1.86 4.81 -3.15
N GLY A 175 -1.55 4.07 -4.18
CA GLY A 175 -2.08 2.74 -4.47
C GLY A 175 -1.13 1.63 -4.01
N ALA A 176 -0.42 1.83 -2.90
CA ALA A 176 0.52 0.82 -2.37
C ALA A 176 -0.13 -0.55 -2.20
N ARG A 177 -1.44 -0.60 -1.99
CA ARG A 177 -2.26 -1.82 -1.98
C ARG A 177 -3.45 -1.72 -2.95
N LEU A 178 -3.26 -1.09 -4.10
CA LEU A 178 -4.29 -0.95 -5.13
C LEU A 178 -4.90 -2.30 -5.51
N PHE A 179 -4.08 -3.32 -5.72
CA PHE A 179 -4.57 -4.65 -6.10
C PHE A 179 -5.35 -5.34 -4.96
N ASN A 180 -5.07 -5.05 -3.68
CA ASN A 180 -5.94 -5.50 -2.58
C ASN A 180 -7.30 -4.79 -2.62
N ALA A 181 -7.33 -3.46 -2.86
CA ALA A 181 -8.59 -2.73 -3.02
C ALA A 181 -9.40 -3.26 -4.20
N ALA A 182 -8.74 -3.47 -5.35
CA ALA A 182 -9.36 -4.02 -6.55
C ALA A 182 -9.88 -5.46 -6.35
N THR A 183 -9.13 -6.31 -5.64
CA THR A 183 -9.57 -7.67 -5.30
C THR A 183 -10.84 -7.64 -4.44
N ALA A 184 -10.84 -6.82 -3.38
CA ALA A 184 -12.02 -6.70 -2.51
C ALA A 184 -13.24 -6.14 -3.25
N GLN A 185 -13.04 -5.23 -4.20
CA GLN A 185 -14.12 -4.70 -5.03
C GLN A 185 -14.60 -5.73 -6.06
N ALA A 186 -13.68 -6.42 -6.73
CA ALA A 186 -14.02 -7.48 -7.68
C ALA A 186 -14.77 -8.63 -7.04
N GLU A 187 -14.41 -9.05 -5.82
CA GLU A 187 -15.16 -10.03 -5.03
C GLU A 187 -16.60 -9.57 -4.72
N ALA A 188 -16.76 -8.29 -4.38
CA ALA A 188 -18.06 -7.72 -4.04
C ALA A 188 -18.99 -7.55 -5.26
N GLU A 189 -18.43 -7.20 -6.42
CA GLU A 189 -19.18 -6.89 -7.64
C GLU A 189 -19.21 -8.03 -8.66
N GLY A 190 -18.45 -9.11 -8.45
CA GLY A 190 -18.35 -10.25 -9.36
C GLY A 190 -17.63 -9.91 -10.67
N THR A 191 -16.61 -9.05 -10.60
CA THR A 191 -15.86 -8.53 -11.74
C THR A 191 -14.40 -9.03 -11.79
N ASP A 192 -13.62 -8.59 -12.78
CA ASP A 192 -12.19 -8.94 -12.89
C ASP A 192 -11.32 -7.95 -12.10
N VAL A 193 -10.35 -8.47 -11.33
CA VAL A 193 -9.47 -7.66 -10.49
C VAL A 193 -8.65 -6.64 -11.26
N TYR A 194 -8.19 -6.95 -12.48
CA TYR A 194 -7.42 -6.00 -13.29
C TYR A 194 -8.32 -4.91 -13.87
N ALA A 195 -9.56 -5.26 -14.22
CA ALA A 195 -10.56 -4.28 -14.64
C ALA A 195 -10.87 -3.30 -13.51
N GLU A 196 -11.03 -3.78 -12.27
CA GLU A 196 -11.28 -2.92 -11.11
C GLU A 196 -10.05 -2.07 -10.75
N ALA A 197 -8.83 -2.63 -10.82
CA ALA A 197 -7.62 -1.85 -10.61
C ALA A 197 -7.51 -0.70 -11.62
N ARG A 198 -7.80 -0.96 -12.89
CA ARG A 198 -7.84 0.07 -13.94
C ARG A 198 -8.95 1.10 -13.66
N ARG A 199 -10.16 0.64 -13.32
CA ARG A 199 -11.31 1.51 -13.02
C ARG A 199 -11.01 2.50 -11.89
N ILE A 200 -10.38 2.03 -10.81
CA ILE A 200 -9.94 2.88 -9.71
C ILE A 200 -8.84 3.84 -10.19
N ALA A 201 -7.82 3.33 -10.87
CA ALA A 201 -6.66 4.11 -11.31
C ALA A 201 -7.03 5.26 -12.26
N GLN A 202 -8.01 5.04 -13.15
CA GLN A 202 -8.46 6.04 -14.13
C GLN A 202 -9.21 7.23 -13.52
N CYS A 203 -9.50 7.23 -12.22
CA CYS A 203 -10.00 8.41 -11.51
C CYS A 203 -8.89 9.43 -11.19
N PHE A 204 -7.61 9.07 -11.35
CA PHE A 204 -6.46 9.86 -10.93
C PHE A 204 -5.55 10.26 -12.09
N ASP A 205 -4.79 11.34 -11.90
CA ASP A 205 -3.78 11.79 -12.85
C ASP A 205 -2.46 11.02 -12.69
N SER A 206 -2.23 10.46 -11.49
CA SER A 206 -1.11 9.58 -11.22
C SER A 206 -1.41 8.56 -10.11
N VAL A 207 -0.80 7.39 -10.22
CA VAL A 207 -0.97 6.30 -9.27
C VAL A 207 0.38 5.69 -8.91
N SER A 208 0.65 5.51 -7.62
CA SER A 208 1.76 4.74 -7.10
C SER A 208 1.31 3.32 -6.76
N VAL A 209 2.04 2.29 -7.21
CA VAL A 209 1.74 0.88 -6.93
C VAL A 209 2.97 0.22 -6.33
N CYS A 210 2.83 -0.47 -5.18
CA CYS A 210 3.93 -1.25 -4.60
C CYS A 210 3.85 -2.71 -5.03
N PHE A 211 5.02 -3.27 -5.40
CA PHE A 211 5.19 -4.70 -5.67
C PHE A 211 5.71 -5.46 -4.45
N SER A 212 6.33 -4.74 -3.49
CA SER A 212 7.02 -5.28 -2.31
C SER A 212 6.13 -5.42 -1.07
N LYS A 213 4.87 -5.82 -1.26
CA LYS A 213 3.88 -6.10 -0.21
C LYS A 213 3.19 -7.44 -0.52
N GLY A 214 1.88 -7.52 -0.48
CA GLY A 214 1.14 -8.76 -0.78
C GLY A 214 1.48 -9.40 -2.14
N LEU A 215 1.98 -8.63 -3.09
CA LEU A 215 2.47 -9.15 -4.37
C LEU A 215 3.81 -9.91 -4.27
N GLY A 216 4.55 -9.78 -3.16
CA GLY A 216 5.69 -10.62 -2.82
C GLY A 216 7.00 -10.30 -3.54
N ALA A 217 7.09 -9.24 -4.33
CA ALA A 217 8.38 -8.83 -4.89
C ALA A 217 9.30 -8.30 -3.77
N PRO A 218 10.63 -8.53 -3.84
CA PRO A 218 11.54 -8.17 -2.75
C PRO A 218 11.67 -6.66 -2.56
N VAL A 219 11.54 -5.88 -3.62
CA VAL A 219 11.60 -4.41 -3.63
C VAL A 219 10.82 -3.87 -4.82
N GLY A 220 10.50 -2.59 -4.78
CA GLY A 220 10.07 -1.84 -5.93
C GLY A 220 8.61 -1.41 -5.90
N SER A 221 8.40 -0.30 -6.59
CA SER A 221 7.11 0.31 -6.87
C SER A 221 7.11 0.89 -8.27
N ALA A 222 5.95 1.18 -8.82
CA ALA A 222 5.81 1.92 -10.07
C ALA A 222 4.93 3.15 -9.84
N LEU A 223 5.33 4.25 -10.45
CA LEU A 223 4.54 5.47 -10.58
C LEU A 223 4.00 5.56 -12.00
N CYS A 224 2.68 5.60 -12.17
CA CYS A 224 2.00 5.68 -13.45
C CYS A 224 1.41 7.07 -13.66
N GLY A 225 1.38 7.54 -14.90
CA GLY A 225 0.81 8.85 -15.27
C GLY A 225 1.01 9.18 -16.73
N SER A 226 0.83 10.47 -17.10
CA SER A 226 1.13 10.94 -18.45
C SER A 226 2.64 10.96 -18.73
N PRO A 227 3.08 10.95 -20.01
CA PRO A 227 4.49 11.03 -20.37
C PRO A 227 5.20 12.26 -19.79
N GLU A 228 4.55 13.42 -19.81
CA GLU A 228 5.10 14.66 -19.28
C GLU A 228 5.28 14.62 -17.77
N PHE A 229 4.31 14.03 -17.07
CA PHE A 229 4.36 13.82 -15.63
C PHE A 229 5.51 12.86 -15.28
N ILE A 230 5.60 11.74 -15.97
CA ILE A 230 6.66 10.74 -15.76
C ILE A 230 8.05 11.29 -16.08
N ALA A 231 8.18 12.13 -17.10
CA ALA A 231 9.46 12.80 -17.40
C ALA A 231 9.92 13.72 -16.27
N ARG A 232 9.00 14.44 -15.60
CA ARG A 232 9.30 15.22 -14.38
C ARG A 232 9.67 14.31 -13.22
N ALA A 233 8.87 13.28 -12.95
CA ALA A 233 9.10 12.31 -11.88
C ALA A 233 10.44 11.58 -12.05
N HIS A 234 10.86 11.26 -13.26
CA HIS A 234 12.16 10.65 -13.55
C HIS A 234 13.35 11.54 -13.11
N ARG A 235 13.27 12.86 -13.32
CA ARG A 235 14.29 13.81 -12.84
C ARG A 235 14.33 13.84 -11.32
N ILE A 236 13.16 13.81 -10.67
CA ILE A 236 13.04 13.80 -9.21
C ILE A 236 13.56 12.47 -8.65
N ARG A 237 13.25 11.33 -9.28
CA ARG A 237 13.84 10.03 -8.92
C ARG A 237 15.37 10.09 -8.91
N LYS A 238 15.96 10.72 -9.92
CA LYS A 238 17.41 10.87 -10.01
C LYS A 238 17.96 11.72 -8.87
N MET A 239 17.34 12.87 -8.56
CA MET A 239 17.72 13.74 -7.45
C MET A 239 17.60 13.03 -6.09
N ALA A 240 16.56 12.20 -5.93
CA ALA A 240 16.31 11.42 -4.70
C ALA A 240 17.18 10.15 -4.60
N GLY A 241 18.16 9.95 -5.47
CA GLY A 241 19.07 8.79 -5.43
C GLY A 241 18.48 7.47 -5.91
N GLY A 242 17.29 7.45 -6.54
CA GLY A 242 16.58 6.24 -6.96
C GLY A 242 16.95 5.71 -8.35
N GLY A 243 17.94 6.30 -9.02
CA GLY A 243 18.43 5.79 -10.31
C GLY A 243 19.34 4.57 -10.10
N MET A 244 18.81 3.38 -10.31
CA MET A 244 19.53 2.12 -10.28
C MET A 244 20.11 1.80 -11.67
N ARG A 245 21.09 0.91 -11.76
CA ARG A 245 21.71 0.50 -13.02
C ARG A 245 20.98 -0.71 -13.61
N GLN A 246 21.40 -1.93 -13.31
CA GLN A 246 20.80 -3.18 -13.78
C GLN A 246 19.57 -3.53 -12.93
N ALA A 247 18.58 -2.65 -12.95
CA ALA A 247 17.35 -2.80 -12.16
C ALA A 247 16.38 -3.85 -12.72
N GLY A 248 16.63 -4.36 -13.91
CA GLY A 248 15.85 -5.41 -14.54
C GLY A 248 15.73 -6.67 -13.70
N LEU A 249 16.76 -7.00 -12.89
CA LEU A 249 16.71 -8.07 -11.92
C LEU A 249 15.50 -7.91 -10.95
N LEU A 250 15.24 -6.71 -10.49
CA LEU A 250 14.15 -6.39 -9.57
C LEU A 250 12.82 -6.20 -10.31
N ALA A 251 12.89 -5.60 -11.49
CA ALA A 251 11.72 -5.40 -12.36
C ALA A 251 11.09 -6.72 -12.80
N ALA A 252 11.90 -7.75 -13.05
CA ALA A 252 11.42 -9.10 -13.38
C ALA A 252 10.59 -9.71 -12.24
N ALA A 253 10.98 -9.52 -10.98
CA ALA A 253 10.16 -9.94 -9.83
C ALA A 253 8.81 -9.24 -9.81
N ALA A 254 8.78 -7.92 -10.04
CA ALA A 254 7.56 -7.14 -10.11
C ALA A 254 6.65 -7.58 -11.28
N SER A 255 7.24 -7.83 -12.44
CA SER A 255 6.51 -8.34 -13.61
C SER A 255 5.92 -9.73 -13.35
N TYR A 256 6.70 -10.64 -12.73
CA TYR A 256 6.22 -11.96 -12.30
C TYR A 256 5.03 -11.83 -11.32
N ALA A 257 5.14 -10.93 -10.35
CA ALA A 257 4.09 -10.67 -9.38
C ALA A 257 2.77 -10.21 -10.05
N LEU A 258 2.85 -9.33 -11.04
CA LEU A 258 1.69 -8.88 -11.80
C LEU A 258 1.00 -10.01 -12.54
N ASP A 259 1.76 -10.96 -13.08
CA ASP A 259 1.20 -12.09 -13.84
C ASP A 259 0.61 -13.19 -12.94
N HIS A 260 1.19 -13.42 -11.76
CA HIS A 260 0.92 -14.63 -10.99
C HIS A 260 0.36 -14.38 -9.58
N HIS A 261 0.60 -13.20 -8.98
CA HIS A 261 0.26 -12.97 -7.58
C HIS A 261 -0.95 -12.07 -7.35
N VAL A 262 -1.41 -11.32 -8.36
CA VAL A 262 -2.57 -10.43 -8.19
C VAL A 262 -3.83 -11.20 -7.83
N ARG A 263 -4.15 -12.26 -8.60
CA ARG A 263 -5.40 -13.02 -8.38
C ARG A 263 -5.40 -13.79 -7.06
N ARG A 264 -4.23 -14.17 -6.52
CA ARG A 264 -4.15 -14.87 -5.26
C ARG A 264 -4.34 -13.98 -4.02
N LEU A 265 -4.39 -12.66 -4.16
CA LEU A 265 -4.66 -11.76 -3.03
C LEU A 265 -6.01 -12.06 -2.35
N SER A 266 -6.96 -12.68 -3.05
CA SER A 266 -8.21 -13.21 -2.46
C SER A 266 -7.96 -14.25 -1.36
N GLU A 267 -6.89 -15.05 -1.48
CA GLU A 267 -6.48 -16.01 -0.44
C GLU A 267 -6.03 -15.28 0.84
N ASP A 268 -5.25 -14.20 0.69
CA ASP A 268 -4.83 -13.37 1.82
C ASP A 268 -6.04 -12.76 2.54
N HIS A 269 -7.04 -12.29 1.77
CA HIS A 269 -8.29 -11.76 2.32
C HIS A 269 -9.10 -12.85 3.04
N ALA A 270 -9.15 -14.07 2.51
CA ALA A 270 -9.81 -15.21 3.17
C ALA A 270 -9.13 -15.55 4.51
N LEU A 271 -7.81 -15.58 4.54
CA LEU A 271 -7.03 -15.80 5.79
C LEU A 271 -7.25 -14.68 6.81
N ALA A 272 -7.38 -13.43 6.38
CA ALA A 272 -7.73 -12.31 7.26
C ALA A 272 -9.13 -12.47 7.86
N ARG A 273 -10.11 -12.90 7.06
CA ARG A 273 -11.46 -13.22 7.56
C ARG A 273 -11.43 -14.38 8.55
N GLN A 274 -10.72 -15.47 8.23
CA GLN A 274 -10.53 -16.61 9.14
C GLN A 274 -9.92 -16.20 10.48
N LEU A 275 -8.90 -15.34 10.48
CA LEU A 275 -8.30 -14.80 11.70
C LEU A 275 -9.33 -14.00 12.50
N ALA A 276 -10.05 -13.08 11.86
CA ALA A 276 -11.04 -12.24 12.54
C ALA A 276 -12.18 -13.08 13.15
N GLU A 277 -12.71 -14.05 12.40
CA GLU A 277 -13.73 -14.98 12.87
C GLU A 277 -13.23 -15.85 14.02
N GLY A 278 -11.98 -16.33 13.93
CA GLY A 278 -11.33 -17.11 14.98
C GLY A 278 -11.13 -16.32 16.29
N LEU A 279 -11.05 -15.00 16.23
CA LEU A 279 -10.95 -14.12 17.39
C LEU A 279 -12.31 -13.64 17.92
N ALA A 280 -13.38 -13.86 17.18
CA ALA A 280 -14.73 -13.50 17.60
C ALA A 280 -15.11 -14.23 18.93
N GLY A 281 -15.85 -13.53 19.78
CA GLY A 281 -16.32 -14.07 21.07
C GLY A 281 -15.26 -14.06 22.18
N ILE A 282 -14.10 -13.41 22.00
CA ILE A 282 -13.17 -13.08 23.07
C ILE A 282 -13.57 -11.72 23.62
N ASP A 283 -14.19 -11.66 24.81
CA ASP A 283 -14.75 -10.42 25.40
C ASP A 283 -13.70 -9.32 25.58
N ALA A 284 -12.45 -9.71 25.76
CA ALA A 284 -11.32 -8.79 25.90
C ALA A 284 -10.91 -8.11 24.57
N LEU A 285 -11.48 -8.51 23.44
CA LEU A 285 -11.09 -8.04 22.11
C LEU A 285 -12.26 -7.40 21.36
N ARG A 286 -12.00 -6.29 20.70
CA ARG A 286 -12.83 -5.76 19.63
C ARG A 286 -12.09 -5.95 18.30
N VAL A 287 -12.56 -6.87 17.50
CA VAL A 287 -12.00 -7.17 16.17
C VAL A 287 -12.72 -6.33 15.14
N GLU A 288 -11.98 -5.54 14.36
CA GLU A 288 -12.54 -4.81 13.21
C GLU A 288 -12.67 -5.78 12.03
N PRO A 289 -13.87 -5.93 11.41
CA PRO A 289 -14.03 -6.79 10.25
C PRO A 289 -13.09 -6.38 9.12
N PRO A 290 -12.21 -7.28 8.64
CA PRO A 290 -11.26 -6.95 7.58
C PRO A 290 -11.95 -6.76 6.23
N GLN A 291 -11.53 -5.74 5.49
CA GLN A 291 -11.96 -5.52 4.11
C GLN A 291 -10.91 -5.99 3.08
N SER A 292 -9.71 -6.32 3.55
CA SER A 292 -8.61 -6.87 2.76
C SER A 292 -7.74 -7.77 3.63
N ASN A 293 -6.44 -7.73 3.48
CA ASN A 293 -5.47 -8.57 4.18
C ASN A 293 -5.00 -8.03 5.55
N ILE A 294 -5.63 -7.01 6.11
CA ILE A 294 -5.24 -6.43 7.40
C ILE A 294 -6.38 -6.55 8.41
N VAL A 295 -6.07 -7.09 9.59
CA VAL A 295 -6.98 -7.22 10.72
C VAL A 295 -6.49 -6.32 11.85
N PHE A 296 -7.34 -5.41 12.30
CA PHE A 296 -7.09 -4.61 13.49
C PHE A 296 -7.86 -5.15 14.68
N VAL A 297 -7.19 -5.16 15.82
CA VAL A 297 -7.74 -5.66 17.08
C VAL A 297 -7.43 -4.66 18.19
N ASP A 298 -8.47 -4.18 18.86
CA ASP A 298 -8.34 -3.37 20.07
C ASP A 298 -8.56 -4.25 21.30
N LEU A 299 -7.70 -4.13 22.30
CA LEU A 299 -7.92 -4.73 23.60
C LEU A 299 -8.87 -3.86 24.40
N GLN A 300 -9.82 -4.49 25.12
CA GLN A 300 -10.88 -3.80 25.86
C GLN A 300 -10.84 -4.11 27.37
N GLY A 301 -11.47 -3.25 28.17
CA GLY A 301 -11.60 -3.44 29.60
C GLY A 301 -10.25 -3.59 30.31
N GLU A 302 -10.14 -4.56 31.20
CA GLU A 302 -8.90 -4.85 31.94
C GLU A 302 -7.73 -5.32 31.06
N ALA A 303 -8.04 -5.78 29.85
CA ALA A 303 -7.02 -6.19 28.87
C ALA A 303 -6.38 -5.03 28.11
N ALA A 304 -6.91 -3.81 28.20
CA ALA A 304 -6.49 -2.66 27.37
C ALA A 304 -4.97 -2.40 27.41
N GLU A 305 -4.32 -2.66 28.54
CA GLU A 305 -2.87 -2.45 28.71
C GLU A 305 -2.03 -3.73 28.53
N ARG A 306 -2.66 -4.88 28.24
CA ARG A 306 -1.97 -6.17 28.07
C ARG A 306 -1.36 -6.39 26.68
N GLY A 307 -1.39 -5.41 25.78
CA GLY A 307 -0.90 -5.54 24.41
C GLY A 307 0.56 -6.00 24.31
N ALA A 308 1.45 -5.43 25.11
CA ALA A 308 2.86 -5.84 25.13
C ALA A 308 3.04 -7.29 25.62
N ALA A 309 2.28 -7.68 26.64
CA ALA A 309 2.31 -9.05 27.17
C ALA A 309 1.78 -10.06 26.14
N LEU A 310 0.70 -9.72 25.44
CA LEU A 310 0.17 -10.54 24.33
C LEU A 310 1.20 -10.71 23.21
N LEU A 311 1.85 -9.64 22.77
CA LEU A 311 2.89 -9.71 21.74
C LEU A 311 4.07 -10.58 22.17
N ALA A 312 4.51 -10.47 23.43
CA ALA A 312 5.57 -11.33 23.99
C ALA A 312 5.14 -12.81 24.05
N HIS A 313 3.89 -13.09 24.44
CA HIS A 313 3.32 -14.44 24.47
C HIS A 313 3.28 -15.05 23.06
N LEU A 314 2.82 -14.30 22.06
CA LEU A 314 2.80 -14.74 20.66
C LEU A 314 4.22 -15.02 20.14
N GLN A 315 5.16 -14.12 20.41
CA GLN A 315 6.56 -14.26 20.00
C GLN A 315 7.20 -15.53 20.59
N ALA A 316 6.91 -15.86 21.86
CA ALA A 316 7.39 -17.09 22.48
C ALA A 316 6.87 -18.36 21.80
N GLN A 317 5.77 -18.28 21.04
CA GLN A 317 5.20 -19.37 20.24
C GLN A 317 5.55 -19.29 18.75
N GLY A 318 6.50 -18.43 18.37
CA GLY A 318 6.94 -18.25 17.00
C GLY A 318 5.95 -17.49 16.11
N ILE A 319 5.01 -16.74 16.72
CA ILE A 319 4.02 -15.91 16.03
C ILE A 319 4.40 -14.45 16.23
N LEU A 320 4.58 -13.73 15.12
CA LEU A 320 4.96 -12.32 15.16
C LEU A 320 3.79 -11.43 14.73
N ALA A 321 3.54 -10.40 15.51
CA ALA A 321 2.54 -9.36 15.22
C ALA A 321 3.10 -8.00 15.61
N THR A 322 2.38 -6.94 15.29
CA THR A 322 2.75 -5.56 15.64
C THR A 322 1.60 -4.85 16.34
N GLY A 323 1.94 -3.92 17.21
CA GLY A 323 0.96 -3.22 18.03
C GLY A 323 1.34 -1.77 18.31
N LEU A 324 1.98 -1.07 17.36
CA LEU A 324 2.51 0.27 17.60
C LEU A 324 1.47 1.27 18.14
N TYR A 325 0.23 1.25 17.63
CA TYR A 325 -0.89 2.09 18.09
C TYR A 325 -2.13 1.27 18.48
N ARG A 326 -2.31 0.13 17.87
CA ARG A 326 -3.30 -0.91 18.11
C ARG A 326 -2.77 -2.20 17.49
N LEU A 327 -3.21 -3.33 17.95
CA LEU A 327 -2.77 -4.61 17.40
C LEU A 327 -3.17 -4.69 15.92
N ARG A 328 -2.20 -5.06 15.10
CA ARG A 328 -2.38 -5.22 13.65
C ARG A 328 -1.78 -6.54 13.20
N PHE A 329 -2.55 -7.30 12.47
CA PHE A 329 -2.14 -8.53 11.81
C PHE A 329 -2.32 -8.35 10.31
N ALA A 330 -1.34 -8.78 9.51
CA ALA A 330 -1.43 -8.77 8.05
C ALA A 330 -1.19 -10.18 7.52
N THR A 331 -2.12 -10.67 6.71
CA THR A 331 -2.00 -11.94 6.00
C THR A 331 -1.33 -11.72 4.64
N HIS A 332 -0.58 -12.70 4.20
CA HIS A 332 0.19 -12.63 2.97
C HIS A 332 0.65 -14.02 2.51
N LEU A 333 1.33 -14.10 1.37
CA LEU A 333 1.78 -15.29 0.67
C LEU A 333 2.48 -16.36 1.55
N ASP A 334 3.23 -15.94 2.58
CA ASP A 334 4.00 -16.85 3.45
C ASP A 334 3.21 -17.30 4.69
N VAL A 335 1.91 -17.02 4.76
CA VAL A 335 1.01 -17.45 5.83
C VAL A 335 -0.06 -18.36 5.26
N ASP A 336 -0.29 -19.49 5.90
CA ASP A 336 -1.32 -20.46 5.53
C ASP A 336 -2.43 -20.59 6.62
N ALA A 337 -3.45 -21.37 6.31
CA ALA A 337 -4.57 -21.60 7.23
C ALA A 337 -4.12 -22.20 8.56
N ALA A 338 -3.15 -23.11 8.56
CA ALA A 338 -2.61 -23.73 9.78
C ALA A 338 -1.87 -22.68 10.64
N GLY A 339 -1.17 -21.74 10.02
CA GLY A 339 -0.55 -20.60 10.69
C GLY A 339 -1.60 -19.69 11.35
N ILE A 340 -2.71 -19.43 10.67
CA ILE A 340 -3.83 -18.67 11.23
C ILE A 340 -4.47 -19.40 12.40
N GLU A 341 -4.73 -20.70 12.30
CA GLU A 341 -5.28 -21.51 13.40
C GLU A 341 -4.38 -21.48 14.63
N ARG A 342 -3.07 -21.59 14.46
CA ARG A 342 -2.08 -21.46 15.54
C ARG A 342 -2.13 -20.08 16.19
N ALA A 343 -2.22 -19.00 15.38
CA ALA A 343 -2.31 -17.65 15.90
C ALA A 343 -3.59 -17.44 16.73
N VAL A 344 -4.73 -17.93 16.24
CA VAL A 344 -6.00 -17.90 16.95
C VAL A 344 -5.92 -18.67 18.26
N ALA A 345 -5.39 -19.89 18.24
CA ALA A 345 -5.24 -20.72 19.44
C ALA A 345 -4.35 -20.05 20.50
N ALA A 346 -3.23 -19.46 20.07
CA ALA A 346 -2.32 -18.76 20.97
C ALA A 346 -2.97 -17.51 21.60
N ILE A 347 -3.71 -16.72 20.81
CA ILE A 347 -4.42 -15.54 21.33
C ILE A 347 -5.51 -15.97 22.32
N ARG A 348 -6.30 -17.00 21.99
CA ARG A 348 -7.33 -17.54 22.89
C ARG A 348 -6.73 -18.04 24.21
N ALA A 349 -5.63 -18.79 24.15
CA ALA A 349 -4.95 -19.30 25.34
C ALA A 349 -4.47 -18.17 26.27
N PHE A 350 -4.03 -17.05 25.73
CA PHE A 350 -3.60 -15.87 26.50
C PHE A 350 -4.74 -15.24 27.32
N PHE A 351 -5.97 -15.28 26.83
CA PHE A 351 -7.13 -14.69 27.51
C PHE A 351 -7.92 -15.68 28.36
N HIS A 352 -7.66 -16.98 28.23
CA HIS A 352 -8.26 -18.02 29.09
C HIS A 352 -7.36 -18.44 30.25
N ALA A 353 -6.10 -17.95 30.30
CA ALA A 353 -5.15 -18.15 31.39
C ALA A 353 -5.29 -17.03 32.44
#